data_1671890fb5f0574b8e8b41449d406d26
#
_entry.id   1671890fb5f0574b8e8b41449d406d26
#
_cell.length_a   1.000
_cell.length_b   1.000
_cell.length_c   1.000
_cell.angle_alpha   90.00
_cell.angle_beta   90.00
_cell.angle_gamma   90.00
#
_symmetry.space_group_name_H-M   'P 1'
#
loop_
_entity.id
_entity.type
_entity.pdbx_description
1 polymer ?
#
loop_
_entity_poly.entity_id
_entity_poly.type
_entity_poly.pdbx_seq_one_letter_code
_entity_poly.pdbx_strand_id
1 'polypeptide(L)'
;MKSILKLFSATIFISTLLLTSCGDDKPDAKSMDEIRKEEGIPVQVEEVKYQPFNKYLTFFSKLTGIKEATKSSIVGGKIEKINASVGDYVREKQIIVEFDTYNPGVQYEQAKSAYENLKKNYERVKALLEAGETSQANYDAIETQYLVAKRNYESVRQMLFIEAPFDGILVDMKVNVGDNVKGDVPLFTVSQTNKMRSKIWVSEKEISQFKKGMKAITEYNGQQFIGKVVEISLAMDPAKQAFFVEVEFDNPKGIIKSGVTNEIRILTYEKPNAVIIQRSLVNNDEKGSYVFVVENNKAVKRYITNGNESGLFYEVSNGLKVGDMLVVKGASQLEDGSKVNVIQ
;
A
#
# COMPACT_ATOMS: atom_id res chain seq x y z
N MET A 1 26.12 -10.35 70.68
CA MET A 1 26.37 -9.46 71.86
C MET A 1 25.04 -8.98 72.32
N LYS A 2 24.64 -9.50 73.48
CA LYS A 2 24.05 -8.88 74.69
C LYS A 2 22.72 -8.19 74.46
N SER A 3 21.63 -8.80 74.90
CA SER A 3 21.01 -8.88 76.27
C SER A 3 20.26 -7.61 76.52
N ILE A 4 19.00 -7.61 77.04
CA ILE A 4 18.41 -8.03 78.33
C ILE A 4 16.90 -7.76 78.24
N LEU A 5 15.90 -8.64 78.30
CA LEU A 5 15.25 -9.28 79.42
C LEU A 5 14.93 -8.38 80.65
N LYS A 6 13.61 -8.22 80.87
CA LYS A 6 12.92 -8.16 82.20
C LYS A 6 11.44 -7.80 81.99
N LEU A 7 10.46 -8.64 82.11
CA LEU A 7 9.82 -9.20 83.34
C LEU A 7 9.21 -8.12 84.30
N PHE A 8 7.91 -8.15 84.42
CA PHE A 8 7.12 -8.14 85.67
C PHE A 8 5.67 -7.84 85.34
N SER A 9 4.77 -8.69 85.55
CA SER A 9 4.00 -9.23 86.68
C SER A 9 2.63 -8.61 86.83
N ALA A 10 1.62 -9.44 86.63
CA ALA A 10 0.34 -9.66 87.24
C ALA A 10 -0.41 -8.50 87.95
N THR A 11 -1.69 -8.33 87.61
CA THR A 11 -2.78 -8.34 88.62
C THR A 11 -4.12 -8.67 87.95
N ILE A 12 -4.75 -9.72 88.42
CA ILE A 12 -6.11 -10.17 88.14
C ILE A 12 -7.06 -9.19 88.78
N PHE A 13 -8.08 -8.68 88.05
CA PHE A 13 -9.31 -8.12 88.63
C PHE A 13 -10.50 -8.66 87.88
N ILE A 14 -11.21 -9.59 88.52
CA ILE A 14 -12.50 -10.13 88.14
C ILE A 14 -13.54 -9.04 88.36
N SER A 15 -14.20 -8.62 87.27
CA SER A 15 -15.46 -7.87 87.43
C SER A 15 -16.45 -8.42 86.41
N THR A 16 -17.40 -9.20 86.97
CA THR A 16 -18.61 -9.66 86.34
C THR A 16 -19.50 -8.46 85.99
N LEU A 17 -19.79 -8.19 84.74
CA LEU A 17 -20.87 -7.30 84.34
C LEU A 17 -21.70 -7.94 83.23
N LEU A 18 -22.95 -7.98 83.50
CA LEU A 18 -24.10 -8.49 82.76
C LEU A 18 -24.12 -8.21 81.30
N LEU A 19 -24.28 -9.26 80.52
CA LEU A 19 -24.62 -9.23 79.09
C LEU A 19 -26.08 -8.84 78.94
N THR A 20 -26.34 -7.60 78.58
CA THR A 20 -27.59 -7.23 77.90
C THR A 20 -27.33 -7.34 76.42
N SER A 21 -27.86 -8.42 75.82
CA SER A 21 -27.93 -8.61 74.36
C SER A 21 -28.90 -7.60 73.76
N CYS A 22 -28.38 -6.52 73.13
CA CYS A 22 -29.13 -5.77 72.17
C CYS A 22 -28.96 -6.53 70.83
N GLY A 23 -30.02 -7.13 70.38
CA GLY A 23 -30.12 -7.63 69.01
C GLY A 23 -30.09 -6.46 68.02
N ASP A 24 -28.92 -6.23 67.38
CA ASP A 24 -28.82 -5.45 66.13
C ASP A 24 -29.31 -6.37 65.01
N ASP A 25 -30.58 -6.22 64.67
CA ASP A 25 -31.08 -6.66 63.34
C ASP A 25 -30.37 -5.81 62.27
N LYS A 26 -29.13 -6.17 61.93
CA LYS A 26 -28.54 -5.75 60.69
C LYS A 26 -29.32 -6.46 59.61
N PRO A 27 -29.92 -5.73 58.65
CA PRO A 27 -30.53 -6.38 57.52
C PRO A 27 -29.47 -7.30 56.88
N ASP A 28 -29.76 -8.58 56.77
CA ASP A 28 -28.92 -9.53 56.08
C ASP A 28 -28.54 -8.92 54.72
N ALA A 29 -27.25 -8.72 54.53
CA ALA A 29 -26.75 -8.20 53.27
C ALA A 29 -27.17 -9.20 52.19
N LYS A 30 -28.11 -8.81 51.34
CA LYS A 30 -28.59 -9.64 50.24
C LYS A 30 -27.41 -10.18 49.46
N SER A 31 -27.41 -11.44 49.12
CA SER A 31 -26.39 -12.03 48.28
C SER A 31 -26.40 -11.36 46.89
N MET A 32 -25.27 -11.32 46.22
CA MET A 32 -25.17 -10.76 44.84
C MET A 32 -26.20 -11.43 43.92
N ASP A 33 -26.53 -12.69 44.13
CA ASP A 33 -27.52 -13.43 43.33
C ASP A 33 -28.97 -13.00 43.66
N GLU A 34 -29.27 -12.64 44.90
CA GLU A 34 -30.58 -12.07 45.29
C GLU A 34 -30.77 -10.67 44.74
N ILE A 35 -29.74 -9.81 44.82
CA ILE A 35 -29.74 -8.48 44.21
C ILE A 35 -29.95 -8.57 42.70
N ARG A 36 -29.26 -9.47 42.03
CA ARG A 36 -29.43 -9.71 40.56
C ARG A 36 -30.84 -10.19 40.18
N LYS A 37 -31.48 -10.99 41.04
CA LYS A 37 -32.87 -11.44 40.78
C LYS A 37 -33.88 -10.31 40.98
N GLU A 38 -33.67 -9.44 41.96
CA GLU A 38 -34.56 -8.32 42.23
C GLU A 38 -34.33 -7.12 41.27
N GLU A 39 -33.09 -6.66 41.13
CA GLU A 39 -32.75 -5.47 40.35
C GLU A 39 -32.41 -5.75 38.88
N GLY A 40 -32.04 -6.98 38.55
CA GLY A 40 -31.56 -7.37 37.25
C GLY A 40 -30.05 -7.26 37.12
N ILE A 41 -29.50 -7.94 36.10
CA ILE A 41 -28.07 -7.90 35.77
C ILE A 41 -27.74 -6.54 35.13
N PRO A 42 -26.76 -5.79 35.65
CA PRO A 42 -26.40 -4.49 35.08
C PRO A 42 -25.76 -4.68 33.69
N VAL A 43 -26.31 -3.99 32.68
CA VAL A 43 -25.83 -4.04 31.30
C VAL A 43 -25.76 -2.62 30.70
N GLN A 44 -24.79 -2.41 29.83
CA GLN A 44 -24.81 -1.24 28.95
C GLN A 44 -25.35 -1.66 27.59
N VAL A 45 -26.18 -0.81 27.00
CA VAL A 45 -26.78 -1.06 25.70
C VAL A 45 -26.48 0.09 24.72
N GLU A 46 -26.45 -0.24 23.46
CA GLU A 46 -26.33 0.72 22.37
C GLU A 46 -27.44 0.45 21.35
N GLU A 47 -28.08 1.50 20.88
CA GLU A 47 -29.11 1.39 19.83
C GLU A 47 -28.46 1.03 18.50
N VAL A 48 -28.91 -0.04 17.87
CA VAL A 48 -28.48 -0.46 16.54
C VAL A 48 -28.92 0.59 15.52
N LYS A 49 -27.97 1.13 14.75
CA LYS A 49 -28.19 2.14 13.72
C LYS A 49 -27.54 1.71 12.41
N TYR A 50 -28.06 2.25 11.30
CA TYR A 50 -27.32 2.12 10.06
C TYR A 50 -26.03 2.95 10.11
N GLN A 51 -24.96 2.33 9.66
CA GLN A 51 -23.65 2.96 9.54
C GLN A 51 -22.99 2.54 8.22
N PRO A 52 -22.11 3.36 7.63
CA PRO A 52 -21.35 2.95 6.46
C PRO A 52 -20.36 1.84 6.82
N PHE A 53 -20.39 0.76 6.07
CA PHE A 53 -19.45 -0.35 6.19
C PHE A 53 -18.54 -0.40 4.98
N ASN A 54 -17.24 -0.30 5.22
CA ASN A 54 -16.20 -0.33 4.20
C ASN A 54 -15.20 -1.45 4.52
N LYS A 55 -14.97 -2.35 3.56
CA LYS A 55 -13.95 -3.38 3.66
C LYS A 55 -12.78 -3.03 2.75
N TYR A 56 -11.61 -2.94 3.36
CA TYR A 56 -10.36 -2.72 2.66
C TYR A 56 -9.50 -3.97 2.71
N LEU A 57 -8.84 -4.26 1.60
CA LEU A 57 -7.67 -5.13 1.59
C LEU A 57 -6.42 -4.26 1.59
N THR A 58 -5.48 -4.59 2.47
CA THR A 58 -4.27 -3.81 2.72
C THR A 58 -3.05 -4.56 2.22
N PHE A 59 -2.21 -3.86 1.48
CA PHE A 59 -0.99 -4.40 0.89
C PHE A 59 0.17 -3.41 1.06
N PHE A 60 1.39 -3.94 1.15
CA PHE A 60 2.59 -3.13 1.07
C PHE A 60 3.25 -3.35 -0.29
N SER A 61 3.42 -2.28 -1.05
CA SER A 61 4.00 -2.36 -2.38
C SER A 61 4.78 -1.11 -2.75
N LYS A 62 5.72 -1.27 -3.68
CA LYS A 62 6.57 -0.20 -4.18
C LYS A 62 5.78 0.71 -5.12
N LEU A 63 5.83 2.02 -4.88
CA LEU A 63 5.31 3.05 -5.76
C LEU A 63 6.41 3.50 -6.73
N THR A 64 6.14 3.45 -8.02
CA THR A 64 7.03 3.95 -9.09
C THR A 64 6.28 4.95 -9.95
N GLY A 65 6.99 5.76 -10.73
CA GLY A 65 6.33 6.59 -11.73
C GLY A 65 5.56 5.76 -12.75
N ILE A 66 4.56 6.37 -13.39
CA ILE A 66 3.71 5.69 -14.38
C ILE A 66 4.52 5.11 -15.54
N LYS A 67 5.63 5.74 -15.89
CA LYS A 67 6.63 5.26 -16.82
C LYS A 67 8.00 5.42 -16.19
N GLU A 68 8.76 4.35 -16.11
CA GLU A 68 10.09 4.36 -15.50
C GLU A 68 11.01 3.45 -16.30
N ALA A 69 12.20 3.94 -16.59
CA ALA A 69 13.22 3.16 -17.28
C ALA A 69 14.61 3.47 -16.74
N THR A 70 15.35 2.41 -16.46
CA THR A 70 16.77 2.47 -16.16
C THR A 70 17.56 2.24 -17.43
N LYS A 71 18.48 3.15 -17.74
CA LYS A 71 19.43 3.02 -18.85
C LYS A 71 20.72 2.42 -18.32
N SER A 72 21.20 1.41 -19.02
CA SER A 72 22.50 0.77 -18.75
C SER A 72 23.50 1.12 -19.86
N SER A 73 24.78 1.00 -19.54
CA SER A 73 25.86 1.07 -20.52
C SER A 73 25.74 -0.06 -21.55
N ILE A 74 25.96 0.24 -22.82
CA ILE A 74 26.01 -0.77 -23.89
C ILE A 74 27.42 -1.37 -23.93
N VAL A 75 28.43 -0.53 -23.74
CA VAL A 75 29.85 -0.91 -23.77
C VAL A 75 30.53 -0.51 -22.47
N GLY A 76 31.70 -1.08 -22.19
CA GLY A 76 32.56 -0.61 -21.10
C GLY A 76 33.31 0.66 -21.50
N GLY A 77 33.64 1.50 -20.51
CA GLY A 77 34.40 2.73 -20.73
C GLY A 77 34.39 3.64 -19.52
N LYS A 78 35.15 4.72 -19.60
CA LYS A 78 35.21 5.78 -18.58
C LYS A 78 34.09 6.80 -18.83
N ILE A 79 33.41 7.21 -17.77
CA ILE A 79 32.44 8.31 -17.82
C ILE A 79 33.20 9.63 -17.92
N GLU A 80 33.02 10.34 -19.03
CA GLU A 80 33.64 11.63 -19.26
C GLU A 80 32.78 12.76 -18.71
N LYS A 81 31.46 12.71 -18.91
CA LYS A 81 30.56 13.78 -18.53
C LYS A 81 29.18 13.28 -18.16
N ILE A 82 28.55 13.98 -17.21
CA ILE A 82 27.16 13.82 -16.83
C ILE A 82 26.46 15.17 -17.00
N ASN A 83 25.40 15.23 -17.82
CA ASN A 83 24.77 16.48 -18.28
C ASN A 83 23.46 16.80 -17.52
N ALA A 84 23.10 16.04 -16.51
CA ALA A 84 21.91 16.27 -15.69
C ALA A 84 22.12 15.74 -14.26
N SER A 85 21.45 16.36 -13.31
CA SER A 85 21.47 15.98 -11.89
C SER A 85 20.16 15.29 -11.49
N VAL A 86 20.20 14.50 -10.41
CA VAL A 86 19.00 13.90 -9.83
C VAL A 86 18.02 15.00 -9.42
N GLY A 87 16.78 14.89 -9.88
CA GLY A 87 15.73 15.90 -9.71
C GLY A 87 15.47 16.75 -10.95
N ASP A 88 16.38 16.78 -11.91
CA ASP A 88 16.20 17.56 -13.15
C ASP A 88 15.14 16.91 -14.05
N TYR A 89 14.37 17.77 -14.73
CA TYR A 89 13.52 17.36 -15.84
C TYR A 89 14.37 17.19 -17.11
N VAL A 90 14.31 16.03 -17.70
CA VAL A 90 15.03 15.67 -18.92
C VAL A 90 14.07 15.38 -20.07
N ARG A 91 14.48 15.72 -21.29
CA ARG A 91 13.69 15.47 -22.51
C ARG A 91 14.11 14.16 -23.19
N GLU A 92 13.21 13.57 -23.93
CA GLU A 92 13.55 12.43 -24.79
C GLU A 92 14.74 12.75 -25.69
N LYS A 93 15.67 11.80 -25.83
CA LYS A 93 16.94 11.94 -26.59
C LYS A 93 17.93 12.98 -26.05
N GLN A 94 17.66 13.60 -24.89
CA GLN A 94 18.68 14.40 -24.20
C GLN A 94 19.81 13.49 -23.75
N ILE A 95 21.07 13.85 -24.09
CA ILE A 95 22.25 13.12 -23.64
C ILE A 95 22.44 13.35 -22.15
N ILE A 96 22.44 12.30 -21.35
CA ILE A 96 22.61 12.35 -19.91
C ILE A 96 24.03 11.95 -19.51
N VAL A 97 24.55 10.85 -20.08
CA VAL A 97 25.90 10.36 -19.79
C VAL A 97 26.69 10.29 -21.09
N GLU A 98 27.92 10.80 -21.04
CA GLU A 98 28.89 10.72 -22.14
C GLU A 98 30.07 9.88 -21.68
N PHE A 99 30.43 8.91 -22.50
CA PHE A 99 31.64 8.11 -22.34
C PHE A 99 32.82 8.78 -23.02
N ASP A 100 34.02 8.52 -22.49
CA ASP A 100 35.28 8.95 -23.10
C ASP A 100 35.40 8.41 -24.55
N THR A 101 35.68 9.32 -25.45
CA THR A 101 35.84 9.02 -26.88
C THR A 101 37.23 8.48 -27.23
N TYR A 102 38.13 8.28 -26.25
CA TYR A 102 39.50 7.87 -26.51
C TYR A 102 39.69 6.40 -26.83
N ASN A 103 38.80 5.53 -26.28
CA ASN A 103 38.89 4.08 -26.53
C ASN A 103 37.53 3.38 -26.26
N PRO A 104 36.57 3.46 -27.01
CA PRO A 104 36.15 3.07 -28.35
C PRO A 104 35.97 4.24 -29.33
N GLY A 105 36.40 5.43 -28.99
CA GLY A 105 36.17 6.65 -29.75
C GLY A 105 36.85 6.69 -31.11
N VAL A 106 37.93 5.91 -31.36
CA VAL A 106 38.49 5.77 -32.71
C VAL A 106 37.42 5.27 -33.68
N GLN A 107 36.58 4.31 -33.27
CA GLN A 107 35.48 3.82 -34.09
C GLN A 107 34.39 4.88 -34.31
N TYR A 108 34.11 5.72 -33.29
CA TYR A 108 33.13 6.80 -33.41
C TYR A 108 33.61 7.87 -34.40
N GLU A 109 34.85 8.35 -34.32
CA GLU A 109 35.38 9.36 -35.23
C GLU A 109 35.50 8.82 -36.67
N GLN A 110 35.86 7.54 -36.83
CA GLN A 110 35.85 6.88 -38.12
C GLN A 110 34.44 6.79 -38.75
N ALA A 111 33.46 6.31 -37.94
CA ALA A 111 32.08 6.20 -38.36
C ALA A 111 31.48 7.58 -38.71
N LYS A 112 31.77 8.59 -37.90
CA LYS A 112 31.34 9.98 -38.11
C LYS A 112 31.91 10.55 -39.43
N SER A 113 33.21 10.40 -39.63
CA SER A 113 33.89 10.88 -40.85
C SER A 113 33.34 10.19 -42.09
N ALA A 114 33.11 8.87 -42.04
CA ALA A 114 32.52 8.12 -43.15
C ALA A 114 31.10 8.59 -43.47
N TYR A 115 30.27 8.77 -42.41
CA TYR A 115 28.90 9.29 -42.53
C TYR A 115 28.88 10.70 -43.14
N GLU A 116 29.70 11.62 -42.67
CA GLU A 116 29.75 13.01 -43.17
C GLU A 116 30.17 13.08 -44.61
N ASN A 117 31.19 12.27 -45.04
CA ASN A 117 31.63 12.19 -46.41
C ASN A 117 30.55 11.63 -47.36
N LEU A 118 29.91 10.52 -46.94
CA LEU A 118 28.84 9.91 -47.74
C LEU A 118 27.59 10.76 -47.80
N LYS A 119 27.27 11.49 -46.71
CA LYS A 119 26.18 12.47 -46.67
C LYS A 119 26.39 13.57 -47.73
N LYS A 120 27.58 14.19 -47.77
CA LYS A 120 27.92 15.22 -48.74
C LYS A 120 27.83 14.68 -50.17
N ASN A 121 28.27 13.43 -50.42
CA ASN A 121 28.18 12.79 -51.73
C ASN A 121 26.71 12.54 -52.12
N TYR A 122 25.90 12.00 -51.20
CA TYR A 122 24.47 11.78 -51.39
C TYR A 122 23.73 13.08 -51.72
N GLU A 123 23.95 14.16 -51.00
CA GLU A 123 23.33 15.46 -51.24
C GLU A 123 23.70 16.02 -52.63
N ARG A 124 24.95 15.86 -53.06
CA ARG A 124 25.41 16.25 -54.38
C ARG A 124 24.77 15.42 -55.49
N VAL A 125 24.76 14.08 -55.36
CA VAL A 125 24.16 13.18 -56.38
C VAL A 125 22.66 13.36 -56.48
N LYS A 126 22.00 13.66 -55.34
CA LYS A 126 20.58 14.00 -55.32
C LYS A 126 20.28 15.25 -56.14
N ALA A 127 21.09 16.33 -55.99
CA ALA A 127 20.92 17.54 -56.78
C ALA A 127 21.19 17.30 -58.27
N LEU A 128 22.17 16.45 -58.63
CA LEU A 128 22.41 16.05 -60.03
C LEU A 128 21.25 15.25 -60.61
N LEU A 129 20.62 14.38 -59.84
CA LEU A 129 19.44 13.65 -60.29
C LEU A 129 18.25 14.58 -60.56
N GLU A 130 18.02 15.55 -59.66
CA GLU A 130 16.98 16.56 -59.81
C GLU A 130 17.21 17.45 -61.05
N ALA A 131 18.49 17.66 -61.44
CA ALA A 131 18.88 18.36 -62.64
C ALA A 131 18.87 17.47 -63.94
N GLY A 132 18.63 16.17 -63.80
CA GLY A 132 18.68 15.22 -64.95
C GLY A 132 20.09 14.83 -65.38
N GLU A 133 21.15 15.15 -64.64
CA GLU A 133 22.55 14.96 -64.97
C GLU A 133 23.14 13.62 -64.47
N THR A 134 22.34 12.77 -63.79
CA THR A 134 22.77 11.44 -63.37
C THR A 134 21.63 10.43 -63.48
N SER A 135 21.96 9.15 -63.43
CA SER A 135 20.98 8.08 -63.53
C SER A 135 20.37 7.76 -62.16
N GLN A 136 19.13 7.27 -62.15
CA GLN A 136 18.46 6.75 -60.96
C GLN A 136 19.30 5.65 -60.27
N ALA A 137 19.89 4.74 -61.06
CA ALA A 137 20.71 3.65 -60.52
C ALA A 137 21.95 4.15 -59.76
N ASN A 138 22.57 5.27 -60.24
CA ASN A 138 23.69 5.88 -59.50
C ASN A 138 23.24 6.53 -58.20
N TYR A 139 22.11 7.24 -58.21
CA TYR A 139 21.53 7.79 -56.98
C TYR A 139 21.21 6.69 -55.95
N ASP A 140 20.51 5.62 -56.33
CA ASP A 140 20.12 4.52 -55.45
C ASP A 140 21.36 3.85 -54.82
N ALA A 141 22.45 3.69 -55.57
CA ALA A 141 23.71 3.14 -55.05
C ALA A 141 24.34 4.05 -53.99
N ILE A 142 24.39 5.37 -54.23
CA ILE A 142 24.94 6.34 -53.26
C ILE A 142 24.05 6.52 -52.05
N GLU A 143 22.73 6.53 -52.22
CA GLU A 143 21.76 6.53 -51.12
C GLU A 143 21.96 5.34 -50.21
N THR A 144 22.10 4.13 -50.78
CA THR A 144 22.36 2.91 -50.00
C THR A 144 23.64 3.02 -49.19
N GLN A 145 24.73 3.51 -49.78
CA GLN A 145 26.00 3.72 -49.04
C GLN A 145 25.87 4.72 -47.92
N TYR A 146 25.16 5.83 -48.16
CA TYR A 146 24.87 6.84 -47.14
C TYR A 146 24.05 6.26 -45.99
N LEU A 147 22.98 5.50 -46.26
CA LEU A 147 22.14 4.90 -45.26
C LEU A 147 22.89 3.87 -44.37
N VAL A 148 23.77 3.08 -44.99
CA VAL A 148 24.65 2.14 -44.26
C VAL A 148 25.59 2.88 -43.34
N ALA A 149 26.28 3.91 -43.83
CA ALA A 149 27.19 4.73 -43.00
C ALA A 149 26.45 5.47 -41.90
N LYS A 150 25.26 6.01 -42.17
CA LYS A 150 24.39 6.65 -41.19
C LYS A 150 24.04 5.73 -40.03
N ARG A 151 23.57 4.49 -40.37
CA ARG A 151 23.22 3.49 -39.33
C ARG A 151 24.43 3.09 -38.49
N ASN A 152 25.59 2.92 -39.09
CA ASN A 152 26.82 2.61 -38.39
C ASN A 152 27.21 3.73 -37.41
N TYR A 153 27.20 4.98 -37.88
CA TYR A 153 27.45 6.14 -37.03
C TYR A 153 26.46 6.24 -35.86
N GLU A 154 25.16 6.11 -36.13
CA GLU A 154 24.11 6.15 -35.09
C GLU A 154 24.28 5.03 -34.06
N SER A 155 24.65 3.82 -34.49
CA SER A 155 24.91 2.68 -33.61
C SER A 155 26.08 2.95 -32.67
N VAL A 156 27.22 3.41 -33.22
CA VAL A 156 28.40 3.71 -32.40
C VAL A 156 28.14 4.92 -31.48
N ARG A 157 27.43 5.93 -31.99
CA ARG A 157 27.04 7.11 -31.20
C ARG A 157 26.19 6.72 -29.96
N GLN A 158 25.21 5.83 -30.13
CA GLN A 158 24.37 5.35 -29.04
C GLN A 158 25.13 4.56 -27.95
N MET A 159 26.29 4.00 -28.29
CA MET A 159 27.14 3.31 -27.31
C MET A 159 27.88 4.29 -26.40
N LEU A 160 28.18 5.48 -26.88
CA LEU A 160 28.97 6.49 -26.16
C LEU A 160 28.12 7.60 -25.52
N PHE A 161 27.01 7.96 -26.14
CA PHE A 161 26.12 9.04 -25.71
C PHE A 161 24.79 8.43 -25.26
N ILE A 162 24.66 8.26 -23.93
CA ILE A 162 23.47 7.59 -23.39
C ILE A 162 22.38 8.65 -23.16
N GLU A 163 21.29 8.46 -23.91
CA GLU A 163 20.18 9.39 -23.98
C GLU A 163 19.03 9.00 -23.07
N ALA A 164 18.26 10.01 -22.59
CA ALA A 164 17.01 9.80 -21.90
C ALA A 164 15.99 9.11 -22.84
N PRO A 165 15.31 8.05 -22.39
CA PRO A 165 14.40 7.25 -23.23
C PRO A 165 13.06 7.92 -23.49
N PHE A 166 12.67 8.92 -22.70
CA PHE A 166 11.44 9.71 -22.78
C PHE A 166 11.55 10.93 -21.86
N ASP A 167 10.61 11.87 -22.01
CA ASP A 167 10.48 13.03 -21.13
C ASP A 167 10.10 12.61 -19.70
N GLY A 168 10.86 13.09 -18.68
CA GLY A 168 10.62 12.73 -17.30
C GLY A 168 11.59 13.39 -16.32
N ILE A 169 11.57 12.94 -15.09
CA ILE A 169 12.51 13.37 -14.04
C ILE A 169 13.64 12.34 -13.93
N LEU A 170 14.87 12.79 -13.85
CA LEU A 170 16.01 11.95 -13.50
C LEU A 170 15.91 11.61 -12.00
N VAL A 171 15.48 10.38 -11.69
CA VAL A 171 15.19 9.98 -10.29
C VAL A 171 16.37 9.30 -9.61
N ASP A 172 17.31 8.77 -10.38
CA ASP A 172 18.48 8.08 -9.85
C ASP A 172 19.67 8.20 -10.81
N MET A 173 20.89 8.38 -10.25
CA MET A 173 22.17 8.37 -10.95
C MET A 173 23.12 7.44 -10.20
N LYS A 174 23.56 6.36 -10.87
CA LYS A 174 24.34 5.27 -10.25
C LYS A 174 25.84 5.38 -10.49
N VAL A 175 26.27 6.38 -11.26
CA VAL A 175 27.67 6.57 -11.69
C VAL A 175 28.09 8.00 -11.49
N ASN A 176 29.41 8.22 -11.42
CA ASN A 176 30.04 9.53 -11.31
C ASN A 176 30.97 9.78 -12.50
N VAL A 177 31.25 11.06 -12.76
CA VAL A 177 32.28 11.45 -13.71
C VAL A 177 33.63 10.87 -13.26
N GLY A 178 34.31 10.21 -14.18
CA GLY A 178 35.58 9.53 -13.92
C GLY A 178 35.46 8.03 -13.64
N ASP A 179 34.26 7.51 -13.35
CA ASP A 179 34.04 6.08 -13.14
C ASP A 179 34.37 5.29 -14.42
N ASN A 180 34.98 4.12 -14.22
CA ASN A 180 35.20 3.16 -15.32
C ASN A 180 34.21 2.01 -15.16
N VAL A 181 33.22 1.93 -16.03
CA VAL A 181 32.14 0.96 -15.99
C VAL A 181 32.31 -0.12 -17.06
N LYS A 182 31.71 -1.30 -16.79
CA LYS A 182 31.62 -2.40 -17.79
C LYS A 182 30.32 -2.25 -18.58
N GLY A 183 30.17 -3.06 -19.64
CA GLY A 183 28.88 -3.22 -20.33
C GLY A 183 27.79 -3.75 -19.37
N ASP A 184 26.54 -3.41 -19.64
CA ASP A 184 25.31 -3.77 -18.89
C ASP A 184 25.21 -3.22 -17.46
N VAL A 185 26.08 -2.25 -17.08
CA VAL A 185 25.98 -1.58 -15.78
C VAL A 185 24.88 -0.51 -15.83
N PRO A 186 23.92 -0.51 -14.88
CA PRO A 186 22.91 0.53 -14.78
C PRO A 186 23.55 1.90 -14.50
N LEU A 187 23.18 2.92 -15.29
CA LEU A 187 23.74 4.26 -15.22
C LEU A 187 22.81 5.24 -14.54
N PHE A 188 21.58 5.36 -15.02
CA PHE A 188 20.59 6.27 -14.47
C PHE A 188 19.16 5.79 -14.72
N THR A 189 18.21 6.35 -13.96
CA THR A 189 16.77 6.06 -14.09
C THR A 189 16.01 7.35 -14.36
N VAL A 190 15.17 7.34 -15.40
CA VAL A 190 14.20 8.41 -15.71
C VAL A 190 12.82 7.92 -15.40
N SER A 191 11.99 8.76 -14.77
CA SER A 191 10.65 8.42 -14.33
C SER A 191 9.66 9.55 -14.58
N GLN A 192 8.45 9.22 -15.04
CA GLN A 192 7.32 10.15 -15.10
C GLN A 192 6.55 10.06 -13.79
N THR A 193 6.78 11.01 -12.89
CA THR A 193 6.31 10.99 -11.50
C THR A 193 5.03 11.78 -11.25
N ASN A 194 4.43 12.40 -12.28
CA ASN A 194 3.14 13.11 -12.18
C ASN A 194 1.98 12.19 -11.82
N LYS A 195 2.11 10.91 -12.07
CA LYS A 195 1.31 9.81 -11.56
C LYS A 195 2.21 8.71 -11.03
N MET A 196 1.74 8.07 -9.97
CA MET A 196 2.44 6.93 -9.37
C MET A 196 1.65 5.66 -9.60
N ARG A 197 2.37 4.57 -9.81
CA ARG A 197 1.82 3.25 -10.06
C ARG A 197 2.39 2.25 -9.08
N SER A 198 1.58 1.31 -8.66
CA SER A 198 2.02 0.18 -7.85
C SER A 198 1.42 -1.11 -8.34
N LYS A 199 2.25 -2.15 -8.43
CA LYS A 199 1.85 -3.50 -8.78
C LYS A 199 1.78 -4.35 -7.51
N ILE A 200 0.56 -4.72 -7.14
CA ILE A 200 0.24 -5.47 -5.93
C ILE A 200 0.04 -6.93 -6.32
N TRP A 201 0.67 -7.84 -5.60
CA TRP A 201 0.55 -9.28 -5.82
C TRP A 201 -0.49 -9.86 -4.89
N VAL A 202 -1.46 -10.57 -5.45
CA VAL A 202 -2.63 -11.12 -4.75
C VAL A 202 -2.80 -12.60 -5.04
N SER A 203 -3.37 -13.33 -4.10
CA SER A 203 -3.65 -14.76 -4.26
C SER A 203 -4.82 -15.02 -5.22
N GLU A 204 -4.96 -16.28 -5.67
CA GLU A 204 -6.11 -16.73 -6.47
C GLU A 204 -7.45 -16.50 -5.76
N LYS A 205 -7.50 -16.66 -4.43
CA LYS A 205 -8.72 -16.41 -3.65
C LYS A 205 -9.11 -14.94 -3.59
N GLU A 206 -8.13 -14.06 -3.61
CA GLU A 206 -8.34 -12.62 -3.47
C GLU A 206 -8.64 -11.95 -4.80
N ILE A 207 -8.06 -12.44 -5.92
CA ILE A 207 -8.19 -11.77 -7.24
C ILE A 207 -9.65 -11.57 -7.66
N SER A 208 -10.54 -12.51 -7.30
CA SER A 208 -11.96 -12.42 -7.61
C SER A 208 -12.68 -11.23 -6.95
N GLN A 209 -12.11 -10.67 -5.87
CA GLN A 209 -12.66 -9.54 -5.14
C GLN A 209 -12.35 -8.20 -5.82
N PHE A 210 -11.37 -8.17 -6.74
CA PHE A 210 -10.95 -6.93 -7.38
C PHE A 210 -11.72 -6.65 -8.66
N LYS A 211 -12.01 -5.37 -8.88
CA LYS A 211 -12.59 -4.86 -10.13
C LYS A 211 -11.85 -3.59 -10.54
N LYS A 212 -11.71 -3.41 -11.85
CA LYS A 212 -11.17 -2.17 -12.42
C LYS A 212 -12.02 -0.96 -11.98
N GLY A 213 -11.35 0.13 -11.59
CA GLY A 213 -12.01 1.34 -11.08
C GLY A 213 -12.20 1.37 -9.55
N MET A 214 -11.95 0.28 -8.81
CA MET A 214 -12.03 0.28 -7.35
C MET A 214 -11.11 1.34 -6.76
N LYS A 215 -11.59 2.02 -5.72
CA LYS A 215 -10.85 3.06 -5.00
C LYS A 215 -9.67 2.46 -4.26
N ALA A 216 -8.51 3.05 -4.46
CA ALA A 216 -7.29 2.74 -3.70
C ALA A 216 -6.87 3.98 -2.90
N ILE A 217 -6.31 3.76 -1.72
CA ILE A 217 -5.87 4.82 -0.83
C ILE A 217 -4.45 4.48 -0.36
N THR A 218 -3.57 5.46 -0.40
CA THR A 218 -2.25 5.38 0.23
C THR A 218 -1.98 6.66 1.01
N GLU A 219 -1.13 6.58 2.02
CA GLU A 219 -0.73 7.75 2.81
C GLU A 219 0.78 7.92 2.73
N TYR A 220 1.25 9.12 2.44
CA TYR A 220 2.67 9.44 2.37
C TYR A 220 2.93 10.80 3.03
N ASN A 221 3.86 10.84 3.99
CA ASN A 221 4.19 12.02 4.79
C ASN A 221 2.95 12.69 5.44
N GLY A 222 2.02 11.88 5.97
CA GLY A 222 0.78 12.38 6.61
C GLY A 222 -0.27 12.90 5.63
N GLN A 223 -0.03 12.82 4.32
CA GLN A 223 -0.99 13.19 3.30
C GLN A 223 -1.59 11.95 2.65
N GLN A 224 -2.92 11.92 2.52
CA GLN A 224 -3.64 10.86 1.86
C GLN A 224 -3.73 11.12 0.35
N PHE A 225 -3.43 10.08 -0.42
CA PHE A 225 -3.57 10.04 -1.87
C PHE A 225 -4.66 9.04 -2.25
N ILE A 226 -5.57 9.49 -3.11
CA ILE A 226 -6.64 8.66 -3.63
C ILE A 226 -6.27 8.24 -5.04
N GLY A 227 -6.37 6.96 -5.30
CA GLY A 227 -6.10 6.33 -6.58
C GLY A 227 -7.19 5.33 -6.95
N LYS A 228 -6.93 4.56 -7.97
CA LYS A 228 -7.84 3.53 -8.47
C LYS A 228 -7.11 2.34 -9.03
N VAL A 229 -7.77 1.18 -9.01
CA VAL A 229 -7.35 -0.01 -9.75
C VAL A 229 -7.49 0.25 -11.24
N VAL A 230 -6.38 0.10 -11.99
CA VAL A 230 -6.34 0.33 -13.43
C VAL A 230 -6.21 -0.94 -14.24
N GLU A 231 -5.55 -1.96 -13.67
CA GLU A 231 -5.33 -3.23 -14.32
C GLU A 231 -5.43 -4.39 -13.32
N ILE A 232 -5.94 -5.52 -13.80
CA ILE A 232 -6.02 -6.79 -13.08
C ILE A 232 -5.51 -7.85 -14.04
N SER A 233 -4.50 -8.62 -13.64
CA SER A 233 -3.95 -9.67 -14.49
C SER A 233 -4.98 -10.77 -14.75
N LEU A 234 -4.97 -11.29 -15.97
CA LEU A 234 -5.81 -12.44 -16.37
C LEU A 234 -5.09 -13.77 -16.21
N ALA A 235 -3.78 -13.73 -15.94
CA ALA A 235 -2.95 -14.92 -15.77
C ALA A 235 -2.11 -14.78 -14.49
N MET A 236 -1.85 -15.93 -13.86
CA MET A 236 -0.94 -16.03 -12.73
C MET A 236 0.50 -15.93 -13.22
N ASP A 237 1.31 -15.12 -12.53
CA ASP A 237 2.76 -15.12 -12.72
C ASP A 237 3.35 -16.42 -12.16
N PRO A 238 3.99 -17.27 -12.98
CA PRO A 238 4.47 -18.58 -12.52
C PRO A 238 5.61 -18.49 -11.51
N ALA A 239 6.43 -17.44 -11.56
CA ALA A 239 7.55 -17.26 -10.63
C ALA A 239 7.09 -16.80 -9.25
N LYS A 240 6.02 -16.01 -9.19
CA LYS A 240 5.45 -15.47 -7.94
C LYS A 240 4.25 -16.27 -7.44
N GLN A 241 3.70 -17.16 -8.26
CA GLN A 241 2.49 -17.92 -7.99
C GLN A 241 1.34 -17.00 -7.50
N ALA A 242 1.23 -15.84 -8.11
CA ALA A 242 0.28 -14.80 -7.74
C ALA A 242 -0.23 -14.05 -8.98
N PHE A 243 -1.39 -13.48 -8.85
CA PHE A 243 -1.92 -12.49 -9.80
C PHE A 243 -1.46 -11.09 -9.40
N PHE A 244 -1.49 -10.14 -10.34
CA PHE A 244 -1.25 -8.76 -9.96
C PHE A 244 -2.49 -7.88 -10.16
N VAL A 245 -2.60 -6.90 -9.29
CA VAL A 245 -3.52 -5.78 -9.40
C VAL A 245 -2.68 -4.51 -9.46
N GLU A 246 -2.87 -3.69 -10.49
CA GLU A 246 -2.16 -2.45 -10.65
C GLU A 246 -3.05 -1.27 -10.24
N VAL A 247 -2.50 -0.39 -9.41
CA VAL A 247 -3.18 0.81 -8.93
C VAL A 247 -2.42 2.06 -9.35
N GLU A 248 -3.15 3.13 -9.67
CA GLU A 248 -2.58 4.43 -9.99
C GLU A 248 -3.05 5.50 -9.01
N PHE A 249 -2.14 6.42 -8.67
CA PHE A 249 -2.37 7.59 -7.82
C PHE A 249 -1.91 8.84 -8.54
N ASP A 250 -2.69 9.91 -8.51
CA ASP A 250 -2.26 11.20 -9.02
C ASP A 250 -1.23 11.83 -8.09
N ASN A 251 -0.13 12.35 -8.67
CA ASN A 251 0.99 12.95 -7.94
C ASN A 251 1.49 14.24 -8.63
N PRO A 252 0.59 15.21 -8.93
CA PRO A 252 0.93 16.36 -9.75
C PRO A 252 2.01 17.26 -9.13
N LYS A 253 2.15 17.22 -7.81
CA LYS A 253 3.16 18.00 -7.08
C LYS A 253 4.47 17.23 -6.84
N GLY A 254 4.61 16.00 -7.32
CA GLY A 254 5.81 15.16 -7.13
C GLY A 254 6.12 14.87 -5.65
N ILE A 255 5.11 14.83 -4.79
CA ILE A 255 5.27 14.59 -3.34
C ILE A 255 5.71 13.15 -3.11
N ILE A 256 5.01 12.17 -3.69
CA ILE A 256 5.40 10.77 -3.62
C ILE A 256 6.65 10.57 -4.47
N LYS A 257 7.71 10.08 -3.86
CA LYS A 257 8.96 9.78 -4.57
C LYS A 257 8.92 8.38 -5.17
N SER A 258 9.56 8.20 -6.33
CA SER A 258 9.67 6.87 -6.95
C SER A 258 10.56 5.97 -6.10
N GLY A 259 10.17 4.70 -5.99
CA GLY A 259 10.92 3.69 -5.27
C GLY A 259 10.50 3.45 -3.83
N VAL A 260 9.61 4.28 -3.25
CA VAL A 260 9.14 4.11 -1.87
C VAL A 260 8.15 2.95 -1.77
N THR A 261 8.29 2.14 -0.71
CA THR A 261 7.29 1.12 -0.36
C THR A 261 6.30 1.72 0.60
N ASN A 262 5.02 1.58 0.29
CA ASN A 262 3.96 2.17 1.09
C ASN A 262 2.78 1.22 1.28
N GLU A 263 1.98 1.49 2.31
CA GLU A 263 0.71 0.82 2.52
C GLU A 263 -0.31 1.30 1.48
N ILE A 264 -0.97 0.35 0.84
CA ILE A 264 -2.03 0.62 -0.14
C ILE A 264 -3.27 -0.14 0.30
N ARG A 265 -4.34 0.59 0.54
CA ARG A 265 -5.65 0.05 0.92
C ARG A 265 -6.60 0.15 -0.26
N ILE A 266 -7.15 -1.00 -0.69
CA ILE A 266 -8.11 -1.07 -1.79
C ILE A 266 -9.48 -1.37 -1.22
N LEU A 267 -10.47 -0.53 -1.51
CA LEU A 267 -11.85 -0.68 -1.11
C LEU A 267 -12.50 -1.78 -1.95
N THR A 268 -12.66 -2.97 -1.35
CA THR A 268 -13.20 -4.16 -2.05
C THR A 268 -14.69 -4.35 -1.83
N TYR A 269 -15.24 -3.75 -0.78
CA TYR A 269 -16.69 -3.78 -0.51
C TYR A 269 -17.12 -2.51 0.23
N GLU A 270 -18.24 -1.96 -0.18
CA GLU A 270 -18.85 -0.77 0.42
C GLU A 270 -20.38 -0.97 0.52
N LYS A 271 -20.92 -0.64 1.69
CA LYS A 271 -22.37 -0.61 1.93
C LYS A 271 -22.71 0.62 2.77
N PRO A 272 -23.38 1.63 2.22
CA PRO A 272 -23.66 2.89 2.91
C PRO A 272 -24.53 2.73 4.16
N ASN A 273 -25.47 1.79 4.12
CA ASN A 273 -26.42 1.52 5.19
C ASN A 273 -26.31 0.05 5.61
N ALA A 274 -25.40 -0.25 6.51
CA ALA A 274 -25.23 -1.58 7.08
C ALA A 274 -25.52 -1.56 8.58
N VAL A 275 -26.02 -2.67 9.12
CA VAL A 275 -25.97 -2.93 10.55
C VAL A 275 -24.61 -3.52 10.85
N ILE A 276 -23.84 -2.85 11.70
CA ILE A 276 -22.49 -3.28 12.09
C ILE A 276 -22.40 -3.44 13.59
N ILE A 277 -21.66 -4.47 14.03
CA ILE A 277 -21.38 -4.73 15.44
C ILE A 277 -19.92 -5.03 15.65
N GLN A 278 -19.42 -4.78 16.86
CA GLN A 278 -18.07 -5.21 17.23
C GLN A 278 -17.99 -6.74 17.31
N ARG A 279 -16.91 -7.31 16.82
CA ARG A 279 -16.65 -8.76 16.87
C ARG A 279 -16.70 -9.35 18.27
N SER A 280 -16.23 -8.56 19.25
CA SER A 280 -16.21 -8.93 20.68
C SER A 280 -17.60 -9.15 21.28
N LEU A 281 -18.66 -8.66 20.65
CA LEU A 281 -20.04 -8.82 21.12
C LEU A 281 -20.70 -10.11 20.62
N VAL A 282 -20.10 -10.76 19.63
CA VAL A 282 -20.62 -11.98 19.00
C VAL A 282 -20.22 -13.17 19.85
N ASN A 283 -21.21 -13.92 20.32
CA ASN A 283 -21.05 -15.20 20.97
C ASN A 283 -21.43 -16.32 20.01
N ASN A 284 -20.95 -17.54 20.26
CA ASN A 284 -21.25 -18.71 19.45
C ASN A 284 -21.73 -19.87 20.32
N ASP A 285 -22.71 -20.61 19.83
CA ASP A 285 -23.13 -21.89 20.39
C ASP A 285 -23.40 -22.91 19.27
N GLU A 286 -23.97 -24.07 19.61
CA GLU A 286 -24.25 -25.12 18.65
C GLU A 286 -25.23 -24.72 17.54
N LYS A 287 -26.04 -23.66 17.76
CA LYS A 287 -27.03 -23.14 16.80
C LYS A 287 -26.45 -22.03 15.90
N GLY A 288 -25.30 -21.47 16.26
CA GLY A 288 -24.63 -20.42 15.49
C GLY A 288 -24.20 -19.20 16.30
N SER A 289 -23.93 -18.11 15.57
CA SER A 289 -23.53 -16.82 16.17
C SER A 289 -24.75 -16.09 16.72
N TYR A 290 -24.60 -15.50 17.90
CA TYR A 290 -25.68 -14.74 18.54
C TYR A 290 -25.14 -13.54 19.32
N VAL A 291 -26.02 -12.61 19.61
CA VAL A 291 -25.83 -11.46 20.48
C VAL A 291 -26.98 -11.36 21.47
N PHE A 292 -26.83 -10.54 22.53
CA PHE A 292 -27.95 -10.20 23.40
C PHE A 292 -28.51 -8.82 23.04
N VAL A 293 -29.84 -8.73 22.96
CA VAL A 293 -30.59 -7.47 22.88
C VAL A 293 -31.52 -7.34 24.08
N VAL A 294 -31.87 -6.12 24.46
CA VAL A 294 -32.79 -5.88 25.56
C VAL A 294 -34.18 -5.59 25.02
N GLU A 295 -35.15 -6.42 25.45
CA GLU A 295 -36.58 -6.24 25.17
C GLU A 295 -37.36 -6.32 26.48
N ASN A 296 -38.18 -5.35 26.79
CA ASN A 296 -39.01 -5.31 28.04
C ASN A 296 -38.21 -5.60 29.30
N ASN A 297 -37.04 -5.01 29.48
CA ASN A 297 -36.09 -5.20 30.60
C ASN A 297 -35.59 -6.66 30.75
N LYS A 298 -35.60 -7.43 29.66
CA LYS A 298 -35.04 -8.79 29.61
C LYS A 298 -34.00 -8.88 28.52
N ALA A 299 -32.95 -9.64 28.77
CA ALA A 299 -32.01 -10.04 27.73
C ALA A 299 -32.62 -11.11 26.84
N VAL A 300 -32.62 -10.87 25.55
CA VAL A 300 -33.09 -11.82 24.53
C VAL A 300 -31.91 -12.24 23.69
N LYS A 301 -31.67 -13.55 23.63
CA LYS A 301 -30.64 -14.14 22.79
C LYS A 301 -31.11 -14.11 21.32
N ARG A 302 -30.42 -13.29 20.53
CA ARG A 302 -30.77 -13.09 19.11
C ARG A 302 -29.70 -13.69 18.22
N TYR A 303 -30.06 -14.73 17.44
CA TYR A 303 -29.18 -15.33 16.45
C TYR A 303 -28.99 -14.40 15.26
N ILE A 304 -27.75 -14.28 14.80
CA ILE A 304 -27.37 -13.41 13.70
C ILE A 304 -26.65 -14.17 12.62
N THR A 305 -26.73 -13.64 11.40
CA THR A 305 -25.89 -14.09 10.29
C THR A 305 -24.82 -13.03 10.04
N ASN A 306 -23.54 -13.41 10.27
CA ASN A 306 -22.43 -12.55 9.97
C ASN A 306 -22.26 -12.42 8.46
N GLY A 307 -22.09 -11.19 7.98
CA GLY A 307 -21.74 -10.85 6.61
C GLY A 307 -20.23 -10.63 6.45
N ASN A 308 -19.88 -9.52 5.82
CA ASN A 308 -18.48 -9.15 5.63
C ASN A 308 -17.82 -8.74 6.95
N GLU A 309 -16.50 -8.99 7.02
CA GLU A 309 -15.65 -8.60 8.14
C GLU A 309 -14.72 -7.47 7.71
N SER A 310 -14.57 -6.47 8.59
CA SER A 310 -13.60 -5.38 8.40
C SER A 310 -13.04 -4.94 9.75
N GLY A 311 -11.77 -5.19 9.98
CA GLY A 311 -11.08 -4.88 11.22
C GLY A 311 -11.75 -5.55 12.44
N LEU A 312 -12.25 -4.73 13.38
CA LEU A 312 -12.91 -5.19 14.62
C LEU A 312 -14.43 -5.34 14.46
N PHE A 313 -14.98 -5.20 13.28
CA PHE A 313 -16.42 -5.16 13.04
C PHE A 313 -16.89 -6.25 12.09
N TYR A 314 -18.11 -6.73 12.32
CA TYR A 314 -18.90 -7.53 11.39
C TYR A 314 -20.06 -6.71 10.83
N GLU A 315 -20.32 -6.85 9.55
CA GLU A 315 -21.62 -6.58 8.97
C GLU A 315 -22.58 -7.66 9.42
N VAL A 316 -23.77 -7.30 9.89
CA VAL A 316 -24.84 -8.24 10.20
C VAL A 316 -25.81 -8.29 9.02
N SER A 317 -25.87 -9.46 8.37
CA SER A 317 -26.74 -9.66 7.21
C SER A 317 -28.18 -9.95 7.61
N ASN A 318 -28.39 -10.62 8.76
CA ASN A 318 -29.70 -10.96 9.30
C ASN A 318 -29.65 -11.11 10.82
N GLY A 319 -30.79 -10.92 11.48
CA GLY A 319 -30.96 -11.15 12.92
C GLY A 319 -31.04 -9.89 13.78
N LEU A 320 -30.48 -8.76 13.33
CA LEU A 320 -30.63 -7.45 14.00
C LEU A 320 -31.37 -6.45 13.11
N LYS A 321 -32.12 -5.55 13.77
CA LYS A 321 -32.83 -4.44 13.13
C LYS A 321 -32.41 -3.12 13.73
N VAL A 322 -32.53 -2.05 12.96
CA VAL A 322 -32.36 -0.69 13.47
C VAL A 322 -33.40 -0.46 14.57
N GLY A 323 -32.95 0.13 15.69
CA GLY A 323 -33.75 0.37 16.90
C GLY A 323 -33.62 -0.76 17.95
N ASP A 324 -33.01 -1.90 17.63
CA ASP A 324 -32.72 -2.92 18.64
C ASP A 324 -31.71 -2.36 19.67
N MET A 325 -31.93 -2.66 20.96
CA MET A 325 -31.02 -2.26 22.05
C MET A 325 -29.98 -3.36 22.28
N LEU A 326 -28.84 -3.26 21.63
CA LEU A 326 -27.75 -4.25 21.68
C LEU A 326 -26.97 -4.12 22.99
N VAL A 327 -26.76 -5.22 23.70
CA VAL A 327 -25.92 -5.27 24.90
C VAL A 327 -24.44 -5.16 24.48
N VAL A 328 -23.79 -4.08 24.90
CA VAL A 328 -22.36 -3.83 24.61
C VAL A 328 -21.43 -4.15 25.78
N LYS A 329 -21.96 -4.18 27.03
CA LYS A 329 -21.23 -4.65 28.21
C LYS A 329 -22.15 -5.43 29.14
N GLY A 330 -21.58 -6.41 29.88
CA GLY A 330 -22.31 -7.25 30.82
C GLY A 330 -22.85 -8.54 30.19
N ALA A 331 -22.63 -8.80 28.92
CA ALA A 331 -23.16 -9.97 28.18
C ALA A 331 -22.72 -11.33 28.75
N SER A 332 -21.54 -11.42 29.37
CA SER A 332 -20.97 -12.69 29.89
C SER A 332 -21.77 -13.32 31.05
N GLN A 333 -22.66 -12.57 31.66
CA GLN A 333 -23.48 -13.02 32.79
C GLN A 333 -24.95 -13.27 32.40
N LEU A 334 -25.26 -13.09 31.09
CA LEU A 334 -26.63 -13.18 30.60
C LEU A 334 -26.95 -14.57 30.10
N GLU A 335 -28.14 -15.03 30.40
CA GLU A 335 -28.83 -16.12 29.78
C GLU A 335 -30.07 -15.57 29.06
N ASP A 336 -30.64 -16.36 28.16
CA ASP A 336 -31.88 -15.97 27.47
C ASP A 336 -33.00 -15.78 28.47
N GLY A 337 -33.67 -14.63 28.46
CA GLY A 337 -34.73 -14.26 29.39
C GLY A 337 -34.23 -13.62 30.72
N SER A 338 -32.93 -13.49 30.96
CA SER A 338 -32.38 -12.83 32.17
C SER A 338 -32.94 -11.43 32.34
N LYS A 339 -33.40 -11.09 33.55
CA LYS A 339 -33.79 -9.72 33.89
C LYS A 339 -32.55 -8.81 33.88
N VAL A 340 -32.64 -7.70 33.22
CA VAL A 340 -31.51 -6.75 33.09
C VAL A 340 -31.88 -5.37 33.62
N ASN A 341 -30.86 -4.71 34.19
CA ASN A 341 -30.90 -3.30 34.56
C ASN A 341 -29.98 -2.54 33.60
N VAL A 342 -30.57 -1.68 32.78
CA VAL A 342 -29.81 -0.87 31.82
C VAL A 342 -29.18 0.29 32.56
N ILE A 343 -27.85 0.27 32.60
CA ILE A 343 -27.04 1.37 33.15
C ILE A 343 -26.47 2.19 32.00
N GLN A 344 -26.41 3.51 32.17
CA GLN A 344 -25.86 4.42 31.15
C GLN A 344 -24.33 4.34 31.09
#